data_b214ab0f4437bb217be4a232ec373ea6
#
_entry.id   b214ab0f4437bb217be4a232ec373ea6
#
_cell.length_a   1.000
_cell.length_b   1.000
_cell.length_c   1.000
_cell.angle_alpha   90.00
_cell.angle_beta   90.00
_cell.angle_gamma   90.00
#
_symmetry.space_group_name_H-M   'P 1'
#
loop_
_entity.id
_entity.type
_entity.pdbx_description
1 polymer ?
#
loop_
_entity_poly.entity_id
_entity_poly.type
_entity_poly.pdbx_seq_one_letter_code
_entity_poly.pdbx_strand_id
1 'polypeptide(L)'
;MRILAGLVLTLALFAGGSAVAEPDGAKLFADRCSTCHDHATGRIPPHYMLNRLWPDQVMTALTTGAMKQQASGLSQDDIKALTFFLTRMKAGDAEPDPKANLCAKPAGPIDLTVPAWNGWGRDIENTRFQPEPGLSAQDVPRLKLKWAFAYPGSQTIGQPVVVGDRLFVTAVNGRVFALDAKSGCTIWSVRFDVPVKAAVTIGTMKVGDTTKTVAYLGDMEGSVSAIDTADGTVVWKVKADPHPLAQVRGSPTLYQGRLYVPISSAEERASGDPAYPCCSFRGGIAALDAASGKVIWKSHTITETPKKIGKNPAGTDIFGPAGGSIWNAPTIDARRRRIYVGTGNSYSRKDNPATDSVMAFDLDTGKRLWFTQATQHDSWVVCMKPGTGNCPPNIGPDFDFGSSTVLRTASNGKQVILAGQKSGAVYGFDPDNNGKMLWRVPLGVGGAFGGVEHGIASEGDKVYVAISDVMATVAAAPEQMVPHKAGGITALNILTGEKIWHTAAPEPVCGWGTESCFAAQPAAVTAIPGVVFSGSLDGHLRAFGGKDGAVVWEFDTGHQFDAVNGAKADGGAITGYGQTIAGGTLYVNSGGGYHGPPGNALLAFTVDGK
;
A
#
# COMPACT_ATOMS: atom_id res chain seq x y z
N MET A 1 -29.69 82.29 -8.77
CA MET A 1 -28.28 82.19 -8.38
C MET A 1 -27.81 80.77 -8.64
N ARG A 2 -27.11 80.53 -9.72
CA ARG A 2 -26.62 79.20 -10.13
C ARG A 2 -25.21 79.03 -9.55
N ILE A 3 -24.95 77.92 -8.85
CA ILE A 3 -23.64 77.50 -8.44
C ILE A 3 -23.32 76.21 -9.21
N LEU A 4 -22.32 76.30 -10.12
CA LEU A 4 -21.73 75.16 -10.80
C LEU A 4 -20.80 74.42 -9.81
N ALA A 5 -21.01 73.11 -9.67
CA ALA A 5 -20.02 72.21 -9.03
C ALA A 5 -19.22 71.51 -10.14
N GLY A 6 -17.92 71.76 -10.18
CA GLY A 6 -16.99 71.11 -11.11
C GLY A 6 -16.64 69.72 -10.61
N LEU A 7 -16.77 68.74 -11.50
CA LEU A 7 -16.37 67.36 -11.28
C LEU A 7 -14.90 67.19 -11.71
N VAL A 8 -14.00 66.90 -10.76
CA VAL A 8 -12.61 66.58 -11.04
C VAL A 8 -12.54 65.07 -11.24
N LEU A 9 -12.25 64.62 -12.46
CA LEU A 9 -12.07 63.23 -12.85
C LEU A 9 -10.59 62.84 -12.62
N THR A 10 -10.29 62.10 -11.54
CA THR A 10 -8.99 61.52 -11.31
C THR A 10 -8.88 60.19 -12.08
N LEU A 11 -8.06 60.19 -13.13
CA LEU A 11 -7.64 58.97 -13.84
C LEU A 11 -6.67 58.18 -12.96
N ALA A 12 -7.11 57.08 -12.40
CA ALA A 12 -6.22 56.08 -11.79
C ALA A 12 -5.64 55.18 -12.91
N LEU A 13 -4.36 55.35 -13.21
CA LEU A 13 -3.61 54.38 -14.03
C LEU A 13 -3.45 53.08 -13.24
N PHE A 14 -4.25 52.07 -13.59
CA PHE A 14 -3.95 50.69 -13.20
C PHE A 14 -2.75 50.21 -14.03
N ALA A 15 -1.59 50.14 -13.42
CA ALA A 15 -0.47 49.36 -13.94
C ALA A 15 -0.85 47.89 -13.87
N GLY A 16 -1.29 47.33 -14.98
CA GLY A 16 -1.52 45.91 -15.12
C GLY A 16 -0.18 45.15 -15.01
N GLY A 17 0.17 44.70 -13.82
CA GLY A 17 1.23 43.70 -13.66
C GLY A 17 0.77 42.42 -14.34
N SER A 18 1.43 42.01 -15.42
CA SER A 18 1.26 40.69 -16.02
C SER A 18 1.64 39.67 -14.95
N ALA A 19 0.66 38.95 -14.41
CA ALA A 19 0.94 37.78 -13.60
C ALA A 19 1.70 36.78 -14.48
N VAL A 20 2.99 36.62 -14.23
CA VAL A 20 3.78 35.55 -14.84
C VAL A 20 3.19 34.27 -14.30
N ALA A 21 2.67 33.42 -15.20
CA ALA A 21 2.15 32.09 -14.80
C ALA A 21 3.28 31.32 -14.11
N GLU A 22 2.96 30.68 -12.97
CA GLU A 22 3.93 29.82 -12.29
C GLU A 22 4.39 28.70 -13.24
N PRO A 23 5.69 28.38 -13.26
CA PRO A 23 6.22 27.33 -14.13
C PRO A 23 5.56 25.98 -13.85
N ASP A 24 5.16 25.26 -14.90
CA ASP A 24 4.61 23.92 -14.83
C ASP A 24 5.74 22.87 -14.86
N GLY A 25 6.09 22.31 -13.69
CA GLY A 25 7.15 21.31 -13.56
C GLY A 25 6.87 20.02 -14.34
N ALA A 26 5.61 19.62 -14.49
CA ALA A 26 5.24 18.42 -15.27
C ALA A 26 5.50 18.66 -16.76
N LYS A 27 5.12 19.82 -17.27
CA LYS A 27 5.39 20.22 -18.66
C LYS A 27 6.89 20.32 -18.94
N LEU A 28 7.65 20.93 -18.02
CA LEU A 28 9.11 21.03 -18.13
C LEU A 28 9.76 19.64 -18.19
N PHE A 29 9.30 18.71 -17.36
CA PHE A 29 9.79 17.34 -17.40
C PHE A 29 9.46 16.64 -18.72
N ALA A 30 8.21 16.74 -19.18
CA ALA A 30 7.78 16.16 -20.45
C ALA A 30 8.60 16.68 -21.63
N ASP A 31 8.84 17.98 -21.67
CA ASP A 31 9.53 18.64 -22.80
C ASP A 31 11.05 18.37 -22.82
N ARG A 32 11.69 18.14 -21.66
CA ARG A 32 13.16 18.15 -21.56
C ARG A 32 13.79 16.87 -20.97
N CYS A 33 13.05 16.08 -20.22
CA CYS A 33 13.59 15.00 -19.40
C CYS A 33 13.01 13.63 -19.77
N SER A 34 11.74 13.59 -20.17
CA SER A 34 10.98 12.35 -20.40
C SER A 34 11.63 11.45 -21.45
N THR A 35 12.17 12.01 -22.53
CA THR A 35 12.83 11.24 -23.61
C THR A 35 13.90 10.29 -23.09
N CYS A 36 14.61 10.65 -22.02
CA CYS A 36 15.63 9.82 -21.41
C CYS A 36 15.12 9.09 -20.17
N HIS A 37 14.37 9.75 -19.28
CA HIS A 37 14.00 9.21 -17.98
C HIS A 37 12.74 8.33 -17.99
N ASP A 38 11.85 8.49 -18.98
CA ASP A 38 10.71 7.60 -19.18
C ASP A 38 11.10 6.37 -20.05
N HIS A 39 12.20 6.48 -20.80
CA HIS A 39 12.79 5.38 -21.61
C HIS A 39 14.20 5.02 -21.13
N ALA A 40 14.40 4.96 -19.83
CA ALA A 40 15.71 4.83 -19.21
C ALA A 40 16.43 3.54 -19.62
N THR A 41 17.70 3.68 -20.04
CA THR A 41 18.61 2.59 -20.37
C THR A 41 19.97 2.79 -19.73
N GLY A 42 20.65 1.72 -19.39
CA GLY A 42 22.00 1.74 -18.85
C GLY A 42 22.09 2.47 -17.50
N ARG A 43 22.79 3.61 -17.46
CA ARG A 43 22.99 4.41 -16.23
C ARG A 43 21.96 5.51 -16.02
N ILE A 44 21.02 5.69 -16.93
CA ILE A 44 19.98 6.70 -16.82
C ILE A 44 18.97 6.22 -15.77
N PRO A 45 18.74 6.95 -14.66
CA PRO A 45 17.73 6.57 -13.71
C PRO A 45 16.32 6.76 -14.32
N PRO A 46 15.43 5.78 -14.21
CA PRO A 46 14.06 5.95 -14.67
C PRO A 46 13.31 7.00 -13.82
N HIS A 47 12.28 7.62 -14.39
CA HIS A 47 11.50 8.69 -13.76
C HIS A 47 11.08 8.34 -12.32
N TYR A 48 10.61 7.13 -12.09
CA TYR A 48 10.21 6.68 -10.76
C TYR A 48 11.35 6.66 -9.73
N MET A 49 12.61 6.65 -10.15
CA MET A 49 13.76 6.80 -9.26
C MET A 49 14.06 8.28 -8.95
N LEU A 50 13.73 9.19 -9.86
CA LEU A 50 13.91 10.62 -9.62
C LEU A 50 12.97 11.12 -8.52
N ASN A 51 11.79 10.53 -8.41
CA ASN A 51 10.81 10.86 -7.36
C ASN A 51 11.26 10.49 -5.93
N ARG A 52 12.46 9.94 -5.79
CA ARG A 52 13.05 9.52 -4.50
C ARG A 52 14.19 10.41 -4.06
N LEU A 53 14.60 11.32 -4.94
CA LEU A 53 15.67 12.26 -4.66
C LEU A 53 15.14 13.36 -3.74
N TRP A 54 16.03 13.91 -2.95
CA TRP A 54 15.77 15.14 -2.20
C TRP A 54 15.86 16.35 -3.10
N PRO A 55 15.16 17.46 -2.76
CA PRO A 55 15.21 18.68 -3.55
C PRO A 55 16.62 19.19 -3.83
N ASP A 56 17.50 19.13 -2.83
CA ASP A 56 18.90 19.52 -2.97
C ASP A 56 19.67 18.64 -3.97
N GLN A 57 19.38 17.33 -3.99
CA GLN A 57 19.99 16.39 -4.95
C GLN A 57 19.52 16.69 -6.38
N VAL A 58 18.22 16.94 -6.58
CA VAL A 58 17.68 17.31 -7.89
C VAL A 58 18.23 18.68 -8.32
N MET A 59 18.19 19.66 -7.45
CA MET A 59 18.73 21.00 -7.74
C MET A 59 20.23 20.95 -8.06
N THR A 60 21.01 20.18 -7.29
CA THR A 60 22.43 19.98 -7.58
C THR A 60 22.65 19.33 -8.95
N ALA A 61 21.88 18.27 -9.26
CA ALA A 61 21.97 17.62 -10.56
C ALA A 61 21.70 18.58 -11.72
N LEU A 62 20.70 19.46 -11.57
CA LEU A 62 20.27 20.43 -12.59
C LEU A 62 21.19 21.67 -12.71
N THR A 63 21.82 22.10 -11.60
CA THR A 63 22.60 23.37 -11.59
C THR A 63 24.10 23.15 -11.80
N THR A 64 24.68 22.17 -11.13
CA THR A 64 26.14 21.91 -11.14
C THR A 64 26.51 20.49 -11.51
N GLY A 65 25.55 19.55 -11.44
CA GLY A 65 25.75 18.11 -11.61
C GLY A 65 25.48 17.60 -13.03
N ALA A 66 25.13 16.31 -13.11
CA ALA A 66 25.04 15.55 -14.35
C ALA A 66 24.00 16.07 -15.36
N MET A 67 22.96 16.76 -14.90
CA MET A 67 21.86 17.27 -15.73
C MET A 67 21.98 18.77 -16.05
N LYS A 68 23.11 19.41 -15.71
CA LYS A 68 23.34 20.84 -15.95
C LYS A 68 23.14 21.25 -17.42
N GLN A 69 23.58 20.41 -18.33
CA GLN A 69 23.45 20.68 -19.77
C GLN A 69 21.99 20.65 -20.23
N GLN A 70 21.22 19.64 -19.75
CA GLN A 70 19.81 19.45 -20.07
C GLN A 70 18.93 20.55 -19.44
N ALA A 71 19.36 21.09 -18.31
CA ALA A 71 18.71 22.22 -17.62
C ALA A 71 19.13 23.60 -18.16
N SER A 72 19.98 23.65 -19.16
CA SER A 72 20.43 24.93 -19.74
C SER A 72 19.26 25.79 -20.25
N GLY A 73 19.22 27.05 -19.82
CA GLY A 73 18.15 27.99 -20.17
C GLY A 73 16.90 27.92 -19.28
N LEU A 74 16.86 27.04 -18.30
CA LEU A 74 15.82 27.07 -17.26
C LEU A 74 16.13 28.18 -16.24
N SER A 75 15.08 28.92 -15.85
CA SER A 75 15.15 29.86 -14.74
C SER A 75 15.23 29.14 -13.39
N GLN A 76 15.56 29.88 -12.34
CA GLN A 76 15.53 29.32 -10.98
C GLN A 76 14.12 28.82 -10.56
N ASP A 77 13.08 29.49 -11.04
CA ASP A 77 11.71 29.12 -10.72
C ASP A 77 11.28 27.87 -11.53
N ASP A 78 11.74 27.72 -12.78
CA ASP A 78 11.58 26.46 -13.54
C ASP A 78 12.26 25.28 -12.82
N ILE A 79 13.49 25.49 -12.31
CA ILE A 79 14.22 24.45 -11.57
C ILE A 79 13.48 24.08 -10.28
N LYS A 80 12.93 25.04 -9.55
CA LYS A 80 12.11 24.78 -8.35
C LYS A 80 10.83 24.03 -8.70
N ALA A 81 10.11 24.44 -9.75
CA ALA A 81 8.88 23.79 -10.20
C ALA A 81 9.15 22.34 -10.66
N LEU A 82 10.23 22.12 -11.43
CA LEU A 82 10.67 20.79 -11.83
C LEU A 82 11.09 19.95 -10.64
N THR A 83 11.81 20.53 -9.68
CA THR A 83 12.20 19.85 -8.42
C THR A 83 10.97 19.44 -7.64
N PHE A 84 10.00 20.34 -7.47
CA PHE A 84 8.73 20.01 -6.79
C PHE A 84 7.95 18.92 -7.54
N PHE A 85 7.86 18.99 -8.85
CA PHE A 85 7.21 17.95 -9.65
C PHE A 85 7.84 16.58 -9.43
N LEU A 86 9.18 16.49 -9.44
CA LEU A 86 9.90 15.24 -9.25
C LEU A 86 9.83 14.73 -7.82
N THR A 87 10.04 15.59 -6.83
CA THR A 87 10.23 15.15 -5.44
C THR A 87 8.96 15.27 -4.59
N ARG A 88 7.98 16.07 -5.03
CA ARG A 88 6.80 16.48 -4.24
C ARG A 88 7.18 17.24 -2.96
N MET A 89 8.42 17.73 -2.88
CA MET A 89 8.96 18.51 -1.77
C MET A 89 9.39 19.89 -2.27
N LYS A 90 9.36 20.90 -1.39
CA LYS A 90 9.75 22.27 -1.76
C LYS A 90 11.27 22.38 -1.88
N ALA A 91 11.72 23.24 -2.79
CA ALA A 91 13.13 23.60 -2.87
C ALA A 91 13.60 24.19 -1.52
N GLY A 92 14.65 23.62 -0.96
CA GLY A 92 15.14 23.96 0.38
C GLY A 92 14.75 22.95 1.47
N ASP A 93 13.79 22.06 1.23
CA ASP A 93 13.56 20.92 2.12
C ASP A 93 14.80 20.01 2.06
N ALA A 94 15.42 19.80 3.21
CA ALA A 94 16.59 18.93 3.34
C ALA A 94 16.19 17.58 3.92
N GLU A 95 16.97 16.55 3.61
CA GLU A 95 16.80 15.27 4.29
C GLU A 95 17.02 15.48 5.79
N PRO A 96 16.03 15.18 6.66
CA PRO A 96 16.21 15.30 8.09
C PRO A 96 17.40 14.48 8.56
N ASP A 97 18.18 15.03 9.48
CA ASP A 97 19.28 14.31 10.11
C ASP A 97 18.76 12.98 10.67
N PRO A 98 19.23 11.82 10.17
CA PRO A 98 18.78 10.52 10.66
C PRO A 98 19.11 10.31 12.15
N LYS A 99 19.94 11.19 12.74
CA LYS A 99 20.29 11.19 14.16
C LYS A 99 19.45 12.15 15.01
N ALA A 100 18.56 12.94 14.41
CA ALA A 100 17.82 14.01 15.10
C ALA A 100 16.93 13.49 16.24
N ASN A 101 16.51 12.22 16.22
CA ASN A 101 15.62 11.63 17.21
C ASN A 101 16.13 10.28 17.73
N LEU A 102 17.45 10.10 17.82
CA LEU A 102 17.98 8.84 18.35
C LEU A 102 17.58 8.67 19.82
N CYS A 103 17.24 7.43 20.19
CA CYS A 103 16.98 7.08 21.58
C CYS A 103 18.24 7.32 22.44
N ALA A 104 18.05 7.94 23.60
CA ALA A 104 19.15 8.28 24.49
C ALA A 104 19.89 7.04 25.05
N LYS A 105 19.23 5.89 25.07
CA LYS A 105 19.78 4.62 25.52
C LYS A 105 19.75 3.60 24.40
N PRO A 106 20.80 2.77 24.23
CA PRO A 106 20.76 1.64 23.33
C PRO A 106 19.57 0.72 23.67
N ALA A 107 18.90 0.23 22.64
CA ALA A 107 17.82 -0.72 22.84
C ALA A 107 18.39 -2.11 23.19
N GLY A 108 17.76 -2.80 24.14
CA GLY A 108 18.08 -4.17 24.52
C GLY A 108 17.64 -5.19 23.45
N PRO A 109 17.78 -6.50 23.70
CA PRO A 109 17.17 -7.55 22.87
C PRO A 109 15.64 -7.41 22.82
N ILE A 110 15.03 -7.80 21.68
CA ILE A 110 13.58 -7.79 21.54
C ILE A 110 12.99 -8.95 22.36
N ASP A 111 12.03 -8.65 23.21
CA ASP A 111 11.22 -9.68 23.87
C ASP A 111 10.15 -10.21 22.90
N LEU A 112 10.34 -11.43 22.43
CA LEU A 112 9.41 -12.11 21.51
C LEU A 112 8.26 -12.81 22.24
N THR A 113 8.20 -12.77 23.58
CA THR A 113 7.17 -13.46 24.38
C THR A 113 5.93 -12.61 24.63
N VAL A 114 6.05 -11.28 24.46
CA VAL A 114 4.91 -10.36 24.65
C VAL A 114 4.00 -10.33 23.43
N PRO A 115 2.69 -10.02 23.61
CA PRO A 115 1.76 -9.88 22.50
C PRO A 115 2.28 -8.88 21.45
N ALA A 116 2.31 -9.33 20.20
CA ALA A 116 2.88 -8.58 19.09
C ALA A 116 1.88 -8.44 17.93
N TRP A 117 2.16 -7.49 17.04
CA TRP A 117 1.59 -7.46 15.70
C TRP A 117 2.74 -7.68 14.71
N ASN A 118 2.95 -8.93 14.31
CA ASN A 118 4.05 -9.34 13.45
C ASN A 118 3.57 -9.58 12.01
N GLY A 119 4.17 -8.88 11.06
CA GLY A 119 3.76 -8.95 9.65
C GLY A 119 2.45 -8.23 9.35
N TRP A 120 1.90 -8.47 8.16
CA TRP A 120 0.70 -7.78 7.69
C TRP A 120 -0.56 -8.20 8.46
N GLY A 121 -0.77 -9.51 8.61
CA GLY A 121 -2.01 -10.07 9.15
C GLY A 121 -2.03 -10.25 10.66
N ARG A 122 -0.95 -9.94 11.37
CA ARG A 122 -0.66 -10.24 12.78
C ARG A 122 -0.30 -11.73 12.99
N ASP A 123 -1.00 -12.66 12.36
CA ASP A 123 -0.80 -14.11 12.42
C ASP A 123 -0.66 -14.72 11.01
N ILE A 124 -0.31 -15.99 10.95
CA ILE A 124 -0.12 -16.71 9.68
C ILE A 124 -1.44 -16.97 8.92
N GLU A 125 -2.57 -16.83 9.59
CA GLU A 125 -3.93 -16.99 9.04
C GLU A 125 -4.48 -15.65 8.52
N ASN A 126 -3.72 -14.55 8.69
CA ASN A 126 -4.04 -13.19 8.28
C ASN A 126 -5.36 -12.66 8.88
N THR A 127 -5.68 -13.03 10.12
CA THR A 127 -6.96 -12.68 10.72
C THR A 127 -7.14 -11.18 10.99
N ARG A 128 -6.06 -10.41 11.07
CA ARG A 128 -6.05 -9.00 11.46
C ARG A 128 -6.83 -8.72 12.75
N PHE A 129 -6.82 -9.71 13.63
CA PHE A 129 -7.45 -9.66 14.93
C PHE A 129 -6.40 -9.77 16.03
N GLN A 130 -6.35 -8.78 16.92
CA GLN A 130 -5.47 -8.77 18.08
C GLN A 130 -6.27 -9.19 19.32
N PRO A 131 -6.14 -10.44 19.79
CA PRO A 131 -6.89 -10.92 20.96
C PRO A 131 -6.41 -10.31 22.29
N GLU A 132 -5.14 -9.88 22.33
CA GLU A 132 -4.49 -9.30 23.51
C GLU A 132 -3.95 -7.90 23.20
N PRO A 133 -4.83 -6.92 22.92
CA PRO A 133 -4.40 -5.60 22.46
C PRO A 133 -3.72 -4.74 23.55
N GLY A 134 -3.88 -5.11 24.82
CA GLY A 134 -3.44 -4.29 25.98
C GLY A 134 -4.38 -3.12 26.28
N LEU A 135 -5.56 -3.09 25.64
CA LEU A 135 -6.67 -2.16 25.92
C LEU A 135 -8.00 -2.88 25.67
N SER A 136 -9.06 -2.45 26.32
CA SER A 136 -10.39 -3.02 26.18
C SER A 136 -11.29 -2.18 25.27
N ALA A 137 -12.45 -2.73 24.86
CA ALA A 137 -13.46 -1.98 24.12
C ALA A 137 -13.93 -0.73 24.88
N GLN A 138 -13.97 -0.77 26.21
CA GLN A 138 -14.36 0.35 27.07
C GLN A 138 -13.30 1.46 27.11
N ASP A 139 -12.04 1.14 26.81
CA ASP A 139 -10.94 2.10 26.75
C ASP A 139 -10.90 2.88 25.42
N VAL A 140 -11.46 2.31 24.34
CA VAL A 140 -11.39 2.87 22.99
C VAL A 140 -11.91 4.32 22.92
N PRO A 141 -13.06 4.70 23.55
CA PRO A 141 -13.53 6.10 23.54
C PRO A 141 -12.56 7.10 24.19
N ARG A 142 -11.59 6.63 24.97
CA ARG A 142 -10.59 7.44 25.67
C ARG A 142 -9.27 7.53 24.94
N LEU A 143 -9.13 6.94 23.75
CA LEU A 143 -7.91 7.02 22.97
C LEU A 143 -7.61 8.47 22.59
N LYS A 144 -6.38 8.89 22.85
CA LYS A 144 -5.83 10.20 22.49
C LYS A 144 -4.45 10.04 21.89
N LEU A 145 -4.09 10.98 21.02
CA LEU A 145 -2.74 11.03 20.46
C LEU A 145 -1.71 11.15 21.59
N LYS A 146 -0.75 10.24 21.58
CA LYS A 146 0.39 10.25 22.49
C LYS A 146 1.61 10.89 21.85
N TRP A 147 1.93 10.49 20.63
CA TRP A 147 3.01 11.05 19.84
C TRP A 147 2.77 10.90 18.35
N ALA A 148 3.41 11.77 17.58
CA ALA A 148 3.50 11.68 16.14
C ALA A 148 4.97 11.56 15.73
N PHE A 149 5.24 10.85 14.61
CA PHE A 149 6.54 10.79 13.96
C PHE A 149 6.37 11.19 12.49
N ALA A 150 7.23 12.07 11.99
CA ALA A 150 7.23 12.48 10.60
C ALA A 150 8.20 11.64 9.77
N TYR A 151 7.71 10.92 8.76
CA TYR A 151 8.60 10.25 7.80
C TYR A 151 9.36 11.30 7.01
N PRO A 152 10.70 11.27 7.04
CA PRO A 152 11.50 12.26 6.32
C PRO A 152 11.29 12.17 4.82
N GLY A 153 10.74 13.24 4.21
CA GLY A 153 10.58 13.40 2.75
C GLY A 153 9.91 12.24 2.04
N SER A 154 8.92 11.61 2.68
CA SER A 154 8.29 10.42 2.12
C SER A 154 6.85 10.30 2.55
N GLN A 155 6.05 9.67 1.70
CA GLN A 155 4.71 9.24 2.04
C GLN A 155 4.73 7.98 2.91
N THR A 156 3.70 7.83 3.74
CA THR A 156 3.47 6.63 4.54
C THR A 156 2.74 5.58 3.70
N ILE A 157 3.22 4.35 3.66
CA ILE A 157 2.51 3.29 2.94
C ILE A 157 2.61 1.92 3.59
N GLY A 158 3.71 1.59 4.27
CA GLY A 158 3.90 0.29 4.91
C GLY A 158 3.05 0.15 6.17
N GLN A 159 2.62 -1.07 6.49
CA GLN A 159 1.98 -1.35 7.77
C GLN A 159 2.99 -1.23 8.91
N PRO A 160 2.67 -0.52 10.01
CA PRO A 160 3.46 -0.60 11.22
C PRO A 160 3.47 -2.02 11.79
N VAL A 161 4.63 -2.50 12.26
CA VAL A 161 4.80 -3.81 12.89
C VAL A 161 5.38 -3.61 14.28
N VAL A 162 4.74 -4.19 15.29
CA VAL A 162 5.15 -4.06 16.70
C VAL A 162 5.54 -5.42 17.26
N VAL A 163 6.79 -5.54 17.68
CA VAL A 163 7.30 -6.76 18.33
C VAL A 163 8.16 -6.36 19.52
N GLY A 164 7.77 -6.79 20.71
CA GLY A 164 8.40 -6.34 21.94
C GLY A 164 8.18 -4.83 22.18
N ASP A 165 9.26 -4.15 22.44
CA ASP A 165 9.32 -2.68 22.61
C ASP A 165 9.58 -1.92 21.31
N ARG A 166 9.60 -2.61 20.15
CA ARG A 166 9.98 -2.06 18.85
C ARG A 166 8.84 -1.90 17.90
N LEU A 167 8.81 -0.77 17.23
CA LEU A 167 7.93 -0.45 16.12
C LEU A 167 8.76 -0.34 14.84
N PHE A 168 8.51 -1.23 13.89
CA PHE A 168 9.14 -1.22 12.58
C PHE A 168 8.21 -0.59 11.57
N VAL A 169 8.73 0.37 10.80
CA VAL A 169 7.98 1.05 9.75
C VAL A 169 8.82 1.24 8.50
N THR A 170 8.16 1.25 7.36
CA THR A 170 8.78 1.40 6.04
C THR A 170 8.22 2.63 5.34
N ALA A 171 9.06 3.28 4.54
CA ALA A 171 8.71 4.48 3.80
C ALA A 171 8.93 4.29 2.29
N VAL A 172 8.17 5.04 1.47
CA VAL A 172 8.22 4.93 0.00
C VAL A 172 9.60 5.27 -0.56
N ASN A 173 10.38 6.10 0.14
CA ASN A 173 11.75 6.44 -0.28
C ASN A 173 12.80 5.36 0.05
N GLY A 174 12.38 4.16 0.48
CA GLY A 174 13.27 3.05 0.79
C GLY A 174 13.81 3.05 2.23
N ARG A 175 13.43 4.03 3.08
CA ARG A 175 13.83 3.98 4.50
C ARG A 175 13.02 2.96 5.27
N VAL A 176 13.73 2.27 6.16
CA VAL A 176 13.18 1.39 7.17
C VAL A 176 13.64 1.91 8.53
N PHE A 177 12.72 2.05 9.46
CA PHE A 177 12.98 2.52 10.81
C PHE A 177 12.65 1.43 11.81
N ALA A 178 13.48 1.32 12.85
CA ALA A 178 13.08 0.76 14.14
C ALA A 178 12.95 1.92 15.13
N LEU A 179 11.76 2.08 15.65
CA LEU A 179 11.43 3.10 16.66
C LEU A 179 11.15 2.40 18.00
N ASP A 180 11.40 3.09 19.09
CA ASP A 180 10.85 2.70 20.39
C ASP A 180 9.33 2.88 20.36
N ALA A 181 8.59 1.82 20.63
CA ALA A 181 7.14 1.82 20.49
C ALA A 181 6.42 2.78 21.45
N LYS A 182 7.02 3.09 22.62
CA LYS A 182 6.42 3.96 23.64
C LYS A 182 6.66 5.43 23.39
N SER A 183 7.85 5.80 22.92
CA SER A 183 8.29 7.20 22.79
C SER A 183 8.38 7.69 21.35
N GLY A 184 8.44 6.78 20.36
CA GLY A 184 8.67 7.14 18.96
C GLY A 184 10.11 7.58 18.66
N CYS A 185 11.08 7.48 19.61
CA CYS A 185 12.46 7.78 19.30
C CYS A 185 13.05 6.72 18.35
N THR A 186 14.00 7.12 17.51
CA THR A 186 14.64 6.25 16.53
C THR A 186 15.72 5.41 17.18
N ILE A 187 15.58 4.09 17.12
CA ILE A 187 16.62 3.14 17.55
C ILE A 187 17.68 3.07 16.45
N TRP A 188 17.23 2.85 15.22
CA TRP A 188 18.05 2.92 14.00
C TRP A 188 17.18 3.20 12.78
N SER A 189 17.81 3.67 11.71
CA SER A 189 17.21 3.71 10.37
C SER A 189 18.22 3.27 9.33
N VAL A 190 17.74 2.54 8.32
CA VAL A 190 18.52 2.12 7.16
C VAL A 190 17.79 2.53 5.89
N ARG A 191 18.54 2.86 4.84
CA ARG A 191 18.00 3.24 3.54
C ARG A 191 18.36 2.19 2.50
N PHE A 192 17.35 1.70 1.80
CA PHE A 192 17.48 0.91 0.59
C PHE A 192 17.37 1.83 -0.63
N ASP A 193 18.06 1.49 -1.71
CA ASP A 193 18.00 2.25 -2.97
C ASP A 193 16.63 2.10 -3.67
N VAL A 194 15.78 1.23 -3.15
CA VAL A 194 14.49 0.83 -3.73
C VAL A 194 13.38 0.99 -2.70
N PRO A 195 12.16 1.42 -3.07
CA PRO A 195 11.03 1.48 -2.14
C PRO A 195 10.75 0.15 -1.47
N VAL A 196 10.42 0.23 -0.18
CA VAL A 196 9.89 -0.87 0.62
C VAL A 196 8.47 -0.50 1.02
N LYS A 197 7.48 -1.24 0.49
CA LYS A 197 6.05 -0.98 0.74
C LYS A 197 5.41 -2.03 1.65
N ALA A 198 5.96 -3.25 1.65
CA ALA A 198 5.46 -4.34 2.45
C ALA A 198 5.69 -4.11 3.95
N ALA A 199 4.83 -4.66 4.80
CA ALA A 199 5.13 -4.81 6.21
C ALA A 199 6.34 -5.73 6.39
N VAL A 200 7.17 -5.43 7.38
CA VAL A 200 8.25 -6.34 7.76
C VAL A 200 7.67 -7.56 8.48
N THR A 201 8.38 -8.68 8.43
CA THR A 201 8.06 -9.87 9.22
C THR A 201 9.25 -10.19 10.11
N ILE A 202 9.03 -10.26 11.42
CA ILE A 202 10.10 -10.50 12.39
C ILE A 202 10.22 -12.00 12.68
N GLY A 203 11.45 -12.47 12.71
CA GLY A 203 11.76 -13.86 13.07
C GLY A 203 13.14 -13.99 13.69
N THR A 204 13.51 -15.22 14.00
CA THR A 204 14.85 -15.55 14.48
C THR A 204 15.59 -16.38 13.44
N MET A 205 16.90 -16.18 13.34
CA MET A 205 17.79 -17.02 12.53
C MET A 205 19.06 -17.37 13.30
N LYS A 206 19.63 -18.53 13.03
CA LYS A 206 20.96 -18.88 13.49
C LYS A 206 22.02 -18.31 12.52
N VAL A 207 23.01 -17.61 13.07
CA VAL A 207 24.19 -17.11 12.37
C VAL A 207 25.42 -17.62 13.12
N GLY A 208 26.03 -18.69 12.63
CA GLY A 208 27.02 -19.44 13.42
C GLY A 208 26.38 -20.03 14.68
N ASP A 209 26.98 -19.78 15.84
CA ASP A 209 26.48 -20.26 17.14
C ASP A 209 25.50 -19.28 17.81
N THR A 210 25.24 -18.11 17.20
CA THR A 210 24.36 -17.09 17.76
C THR A 210 22.98 -17.12 17.11
N THR A 211 21.93 -16.84 17.91
CA THR A 211 20.59 -16.59 17.39
C THR A 211 20.37 -15.08 17.31
N LYS A 212 20.09 -14.58 16.12
CA LYS A 212 19.72 -13.19 15.86
C LYS A 212 18.24 -13.04 15.64
N THR A 213 17.67 -11.93 16.09
CA THR A 213 16.34 -11.49 15.67
C THR A 213 16.48 -10.66 14.40
N VAL A 214 15.72 -10.99 13.38
CA VAL A 214 15.82 -10.36 12.06
C VAL A 214 14.46 -9.92 11.55
N ALA A 215 14.46 -8.87 10.74
CA ALA A 215 13.30 -8.40 10.00
C ALA A 215 13.45 -8.76 8.53
N TYR A 216 12.44 -9.42 7.98
CA TYR A 216 12.36 -9.78 6.56
C TYR A 216 11.45 -8.78 5.84
N LEU A 217 11.87 -8.31 4.68
CA LEU A 217 11.12 -7.36 3.87
C LEU A 217 11.33 -7.60 2.38
N GLY A 218 10.30 -7.26 1.60
CA GLY A 218 10.35 -7.26 0.14
C GLY A 218 10.46 -5.84 -0.42
N ASP A 219 11.10 -5.70 -1.57
CA ASP A 219 11.26 -4.41 -2.24
C ASP A 219 10.54 -4.35 -3.61
N MET A 220 10.44 -3.12 -4.14
CA MET A 220 9.77 -2.85 -5.41
C MET A 220 10.58 -3.20 -6.66
N GLU A 221 11.73 -3.88 -6.48
CA GLU A 221 12.51 -4.52 -7.56
C GLU A 221 12.56 -6.03 -7.42
N GLY A 222 11.66 -6.62 -6.61
CA GLY A 222 11.53 -8.07 -6.49
C GLY A 222 12.62 -8.73 -5.68
N SER A 223 13.36 -7.98 -4.85
CA SER A 223 14.28 -8.56 -3.88
C SER A 223 13.64 -8.75 -2.52
N VAL A 224 14.16 -9.71 -1.77
CA VAL A 224 13.88 -9.92 -0.34
C VAL A 224 15.17 -9.73 0.43
N SER A 225 15.08 -9.06 1.56
CA SER A 225 16.21 -8.83 2.46
C SER A 225 15.89 -9.31 3.86
N ALA A 226 16.90 -9.84 4.56
CA ALA A 226 16.89 -9.99 6.02
C ALA A 226 17.81 -8.93 6.61
N ILE A 227 17.32 -8.20 7.61
CA ILE A 227 18.07 -7.17 8.33
C ILE A 227 18.11 -7.52 9.82
N ASP A 228 19.27 -7.30 10.44
CA ASP A 228 19.42 -7.45 11.89
C ASP A 228 18.58 -6.40 12.61
N THR A 229 17.72 -6.82 13.51
CA THR A 229 16.85 -5.88 14.25
C THR A 229 17.59 -5.07 15.30
N ALA A 230 18.84 -5.40 15.61
CA ALA A 230 19.64 -4.68 16.57
C ALA A 230 20.15 -3.32 16.03
N ASP A 231 20.55 -3.31 14.75
CA ASP A 231 21.25 -2.15 14.15
C ASP A 231 20.83 -1.83 12.70
N GLY A 232 19.93 -2.61 12.09
CA GLY A 232 19.50 -2.43 10.70
C GLY A 232 20.47 -2.96 9.65
N THR A 233 21.52 -3.67 10.04
CA THR A 233 22.50 -4.26 9.10
C THR A 233 21.85 -5.32 8.21
N VAL A 234 22.09 -5.25 6.90
CA VAL A 234 21.61 -6.27 5.95
C VAL A 234 22.40 -7.55 6.13
N VAL A 235 21.71 -8.64 6.52
CA VAL A 235 22.29 -9.97 6.69
C VAL A 235 22.40 -10.68 5.34
N TRP A 236 21.35 -10.65 4.55
CA TRP A 236 21.33 -11.12 3.17
C TRP A 236 20.27 -10.38 2.34
N LYS A 237 20.49 -10.33 1.01
CA LYS A 237 19.55 -9.82 0.02
C LYS A 237 19.57 -10.72 -1.21
N VAL A 238 18.40 -11.14 -1.70
CA VAL A 238 18.25 -12.03 -2.86
C VAL A 238 17.07 -11.59 -3.74
N LYS A 239 17.16 -11.87 -5.04
CA LYS A 239 16.03 -11.73 -5.97
C LYS A 239 15.08 -12.91 -5.82
N ALA A 240 13.79 -12.65 -5.58
CA ALA A 240 12.75 -13.69 -5.52
C ALA A 240 12.31 -14.14 -6.92
N ASP A 241 12.41 -13.26 -7.91
CA ASP A 241 12.06 -13.55 -9.30
C ASP A 241 13.03 -12.87 -10.28
N PRO A 242 13.45 -13.53 -11.39
CA PRO A 242 14.38 -12.97 -12.35
C PRO A 242 13.76 -11.98 -13.34
N HIS A 243 12.41 -11.87 -13.41
CA HIS A 243 11.76 -10.93 -14.31
C HIS A 243 12.14 -9.49 -13.98
N PRO A 244 12.55 -8.66 -14.97
CA PRO A 244 13.10 -7.32 -14.71
C PRO A 244 12.13 -6.38 -14.00
N LEU A 245 10.83 -6.58 -14.19
CA LEU A 245 9.77 -5.78 -13.57
C LEU A 245 9.10 -6.49 -12.38
N ALA A 246 9.65 -7.60 -11.88
CA ALA A 246 9.13 -8.25 -10.69
C ALA A 246 9.21 -7.34 -9.47
N GLN A 247 8.22 -7.45 -8.60
CA GLN A 247 8.09 -6.70 -7.35
C GLN A 247 7.65 -7.62 -6.21
N VAL A 248 8.06 -7.31 -4.99
CA VAL A 248 7.50 -7.88 -3.76
C VAL A 248 6.70 -6.78 -3.06
N ARG A 249 5.43 -6.65 -3.42
CA ARG A 249 4.51 -5.64 -2.85
C ARG A 249 3.78 -6.14 -1.61
N GLY A 250 3.40 -7.42 -1.60
CA GLY A 250 2.82 -8.08 -0.45
C GLY A 250 3.87 -8.44 0.60
N SER A 251 3.46 -8.52 1.85
CA SER A 251 4.37 -8.88 2.95
C SER A 251 4.72 -10.37 2.90
N PRO A 252 5.99 -10.75 3.00
CA PRO A 252 6.38 -12.15 3.15
C PRO A 252 5.81 -12.73 4.45
N THR A 253 5.38 -13.99 4.42
CA THR A 253 4.91 -14.71 5.60
C THR A 253 5.96 -15.72 6.07
N LEU A 254 6.38 -15.62 7.34
CA LEU A 254 7.35 -16.54 7.94
C LEU A 254 6.63 -17.71 8.61
N TYR A 255 7.01 -18.93 8.25
CA TYR A 255 6.50 -20.12 8.91
C TYR A 255 7.55 -21.25 8.88
N GLN A 256 7.86 -21.82 10.03
CA GLN A 256 8.80 -22.94 10.21
C GLN A 256 10.15 -22.76 9.47
N GLY A 257 10.77 -21.57 9.64
CA GLY A 257 12.06 -21.25 9.03
C GLY A 257 12.04 -21.01 7.52
N ARG A 258 10.87 -20.90 6.90
CA ARG A 258 10.68 -20.55 5.50
C ARG A 258 9.93 -19.23 5.37
N LEU A 259 10.35 -18.41 4.40
CA LEU A 259 9.63 -17.22 3.97
C LEU A 259 8.83 -17.53 2.71
N TYR A 260 7.53 -17.31 2.77
CA TYR A 260 6.65 -17.42 1.62
C TYR A 260 6.43 -16.02 1.05
N VAL A 261 6.99 -15.79 -0.13
CA VAL A 261 7.13 -14.47 -0.75
C VAL A 261 6.15 -14.34 -1.92
N PRO A 262 5.19 -13.42 -1.86
CA PRO A 262 4.31 -13.13 -2.99
C PRO A 262 5.05 -12.33 -4.06
N ILE A 263 4.83 -12.64 -5.33
CA ILE A 263 5.50 -12.00 -6.46
C ILE A 263 4.48 -11.32 -7.35
N SER A 264 4.64 -10.02 -7.50
CA SER A 264 3.88 -9.12 -8.36
C SER A 264 4.79 -8.40 -9.35
N SER A 265 4.27 -7.45 -10.13
CA SER A 265 5.04 -6.78 -11.17
C SER A 265 4.66 -5.31 -11.35
N ALA A 266 5.60 -4.53 -11.90
CA ALA A 266 5.34 -3.22 -12.48
C ALA A 266 4.97 -3.29 -13.98
N GLU A 267 4.86 -4.49 -14.57
CA GLU A 267 4.61 -4.65 -16.00
C GLU A 267 3.26 -4.08 -16.42
N GLU A 268 2.27 -4.19 -15.56
CA GLU A 268 0.96 -3.57 -15.73
C GLU A 268 1.05 -2.05 -16.01
N ARG A 269 1.97 -1.35 -15.33
CA ARG A 269 2.25 0.07 -15.57
C ARG A 269 3.13 0.28 -16.80
N ALA A 270 4.17 -0.54 -17.00
CA ALA A 270 5.05 -0.45 -18.15
C ALA A 270 4.32 -0.63 -19.47
N SER A 271 3.21 -1.39 -19.47
CA SER A 271 2.33 -1.59 -20.62
C SER A 271 1.66 -0.31 -21.12
N GLY A 272 1.60 0.76 -20.32
CA GLY A 272 1.13 2.09 -20.77
C GLY A 272 1.98 2.68 -21.89
N ASP A 273 3.25 2.28 -22.01
CA ASP A 273 4.10 2.63 -23.14
C ASP A 273 3.81 1.69 -24.34
N PRO A 274 3.31 2.22 -25.47
CA PRO A 274 3.06 1.41 -26.67
C PRO A 274 4.32 0.80 -27.29
N ALA A 275 5.51 1.30 -26.96
CA ALA A 275 6.79 0.74 -27.38
C ALA A 275 7.28 -0.42 -26.49
N TYR A 276 6.65 -0.65 -25.34
CA TYR A 276 6.98 -1.77 -24.46
C TYR A 276 6.43 -3.08 -25.00
N PRO A 277 7.27 -4.14 -25.20
CA PRO A 277 6.80 -5.48 -25.62
C PRO A 277 6.02 -6.15 -24.46
N CYS A 278 4.72 -6.06 -24.48
CA CYS A 278 3.84 -6.49 -23.39
C CYS A 278 3.08 -7.78 -23.74
N CYS A 279 2.80 -8.71 -22.80
CA CYS A 279 3.34 -8.80 -21.45
C CYS A 279 3.85 -10.21 -21.22
N SER A 280 4.87 -10.35 -20.41
CA SER A 280 5.56 -11.63 -20.19
C SER A 280 5.61 -12.06 -18.73
N PHE A 281 5.24 -11.19 -17.80
CA PHE A 281 5.24 -11.49 -16.38
C PHE A 281 4.14 -12.48 -16.01
N ARG A 282 4.48 -13.40 -15.11
CA ARG A 282 3.54 -14.31 -14.46
C ARG A 282 3.66 -14.16 -12.96
N GLY A 283 2.55 -13.84 -12.33
CA GLY A 283 2.45 -13.81 -10.87
C GLY A 283 2.93 -15.12 -10.26
N GLY A 284 3.33 -15.09 -9.00
CA GLY A 284 3.85 -16.28 -8.38
C GLY A 284 4.04 -16.16 -6.88
N ILE A 285 4.49 -17.27 -6.30
CA ILE A 285 4.90 -17.39 -4.92
C ILE A 285 6.21 -18.17 -4.86
N ALA A 286 7.12 -17.74 -3.99
CA ALA A 286 8.38 -18.44 -3.73
C ALA A 286 8.51 -18.77 -2.25
N ALA A 287 9.07 -19.94 -1.93
CA ALA A 287 9.55 -20.26 -0.59
C ALA A 287 11.06 -20.10 -0.54
N LEU A 288 11.53 -19.30 0.41
CA LEU A 288 12.94 -19.07 0.68
C LEU A 288 13.30 -19.67 2.04
N ASP A 289 14.49 -20.22 2.15
CA ASP A 289 15.11 -20.51 3.45
C ASP A 289 15.34 -19.19 4.20
N ALA A 290 14.74 -19.03 5.36
CA ALA A 290 14.77 -17.77 6.10
C ALA A 290 16.17 -17.40 6.61
N ALA A 291 17.05 -18.39 6.83
CA ALA A 291 18.41 -18.13 7.33
C ALA A 291 19.38 -17.67 6.23
N SER A 292 19.20 -18.17 5.00
CA SER A 292 20.15 -17.91 3.90
C SER A 292 19.58 -17.11 2.73
N GLY A 293 18.26 -16.94 2.66
CA GLY A 293 17.57 -16.36 1.51
C GLY A 293 17.53 -17.29 0.28
N LYS A 294 18.06 -18.52 0.36
CA LYS A 294 18.08 -19.46 -0.76
C LYS A 294 16.65 -19.81 -1.16
N VAL A 295 16.33 -19.69 -2.45
CA VAL A 295 15.05 -20.16 -3.00
C VAL A 295 14.96 -21.68 -2.92
N ILE A 296 13.98 -22.19 -2.17
CA ILE A 296 13.69 -23.62 -2.02
C ILE A 296 12.85 -24.08 -3.21
N TRP A 297 11.76 -23.36 -3.50
CA TRP A 297 10.91 -23.56 -4.66
C TRP A 297 10.24 -22.25 -5.08
N LYS A 298 9.82 -22.18 -6.33
CA LYS A 298 9.01 -21.08 -6.88
C LYS A 298 7.92 -21.64 -7.78
N SER A 299 6.73 -21.08 -7.69
CA SER A 299 5.56 -21.47 -8.49
C SER A 299 4.87 -20.25 -9.08
N HIS A 300 4.42 -20.40 -10.34
CA HIS A 300 3.66 -19.37 -11.02
C HIS A 300 2.16 -19.59 -10.90
N THR A 301 1.39 -18.51 -10.84
CA THR A 301 -0.07 -18.53 -10.90
C THR A 301 -0.54 -19.02 -12.28
N ILE A 302 0.05 -18.48 -13.35
CA ILE A 302 -0.15 -18.92 -14.73
C ILE A 302 0.97 -19.89 -15.09
N THR A 303 0.62 -21.14 -15.39
CA THR A 303 1.61 -22.21 -15.67
C THR A 303 2.19 -22.13 -17.08
N GLU A 304 1.42 -21.64 -18.05
CA GLU A 304 1.85 -21.49 -19.42
C GLU A 304 2.92 -20.39 -19.56
N THR A 305 3.98 -20.69 -20.30
CA THR A 305 5.00 -19.68 -20.62
C THR A 305 4.45 -18.69 -21.65
N PRO A 306 4.58 -17.38 -21.43
CA PRO A 306 4.15 -16.38 -22.41
C PRO A 306 4.80 -16.58 -23.77
N LYS A 307 4.01 -16.46 -24.82
CA LYS A 307 4.46 -16.55 -26.22
C LYS A 307 3.97 -15.31 -26.95
N LYS A 308 4.63 -14.95 -28.03
CA LYS A 308 4.16 -13.89 -28.93
C LYS A 308 2.78 -14.27 -29.49
N ILE A 309 1.80 -13.38 -29.29
CA ILE A 309 0.40 -13.56 -29.71
C ILE A 309 -0.04 -12.55 -30.78
N GLY A 310 0.82 -11.60 -31.13
CA GLY A 310 0.54 -10.58 -32.14
C GLY A 310 1.42 -9.35 -32.03
N LYS A 311 0.90 -8.26 -32.60
CA LYS A 311 1.47 -6.90 -32.48
C LYS A 311 0.39 -5.92 -32.04
N ASN A 312 0.80 -4.87 -31.30
CA ASN A 312 -0.08 -3.76 -31.01
C ASN A 312 -0.19 -2.79 -32.21
N PRO A 313 -1.07 -1.78 -32.18
CA PRO A 313 -1.20 -0.81 -33.28
C PRO A 313 0.06 -0.01 -33.58
N ALA A 314 1.02 0.10 -32.65
CA ALA A 314 2.32 0.73 -32.87
C ALA A 314 3.36 -0.22 -33.52
N GLY A 315 2.99 -1.48 -33.77
CA GLY A 315 3.87 -2.49 -34.38
C GLY A 315 4.74 -3.25 -33.38
N THR A 316 4.60 -3.00 -32.07
CA THR A 316 5.35 -3.69 -31.01
C THR A 316 4.76 -5.06 -30.72
N ASP A 317 5.61 -6.01 -30.41
CA ASP A 317 5.21 -7.39 -30.14
C ASP A 317 4.38 -7.51 -28.86
N ILE A 318 3.32 -8.29 -28.90
CA ILE A 318 2.46 -8.62 -27.77
C ILE A 318 2.68 -10.09 -27.40
N PHE A 319 2.76 -10.34 -26.09
CA PHE A 319 2.96 -11.68 -25.53
C PHE A 319 1.80 -12.07 -24.60
N GLY A 320 1.67 -13.35 -24.31
CA GLY A 320 0.69 -13.88 -23.36
C GLY A 320 0.68 -15.42 -23.33
N PRO A 321 0.00 -16.01 -22.30
CA PRO A 321 -0.70 -15.34 -21.21
C PRO A 321 0.25 -14.70 -20.19
N ALA A 322 -0.17 -13.59 -19.57
CA ALA A 322 0.59 -12.84 -18.57
C ALA A 322 -0.35 -12.23 -17.52
N GLY A 323 0.16 -11.86 -16.36
CA GLY A 323 -0.61 -11.32 -15.23
C GLY A 323 -0.73 -12.28 -14.06
N GLY A 324 -1.86 -12.24 -13.35
CA GLY A 324 -2.10 -13.08 -12.17
C GLY A 324 -1.15 -12.78 -11.01
N SER A 325 -0.79 -11.51 -10.83
CA SER A 325 0.08 -11.02 -9.75
C SER A 325 -0.44 -11.42 -8.38
N ILE A 326 0.47 -11.76 -7.45
CA ILE A 326 0.16 -11.89 -6.03
C ILE A 326 0.78 -10.68 -5.32
N TRP A 327 -0.06 -9.75 -4.86
CA TRP A 327 0.38 -8.53 -4.18
C TRP A 327 -0.15 -8.40 -2.74
N ASN A 328 -0.78 -9.46 -2.24
CA ASN A 328 -1.25 -9.66 -0.87
C ASN A 328 -0.31 -10.59 -0.08
N ALA A 329 -0.43 -10.62 1.25
CA ALA A 329 0.34 -11.51 2.09
C ALA A 329 -0.21 -12.95 2.01
N PRO A 330 0.64 -13.97 1.83
CA PRO A 330 0.23 -15.38 1.81
C PRO A 330 -0.36 -15.82 3.15
N THR A 331 -1.46 -16.55 3.11
CA THR A 331 -2.11 -17.16 4.29
C THR A 331 -1.67 -18.62 4.42
N ILE A 332 -1.21 -19.00 5.60
CA ILE A 332 -0.73 -20.37 5.87
C ILE A 332 -1.81 -21.19 6.60
N ASP A 333 -2.19 -22.29 6.00
CA ASP A 333 -2.96 -23.36 6.64
C ASP A 333 -1.99 -24.44 7.15
N ALA A 334 -1.61 -24.33 8.40
CA ALA A 334 -0.67 -25.25 9.03
C ALA A 334 -1.23 -26.68 9.11
N ARG A 335 -2.56 -26.83 9.28
CA ARG A 335 -3.25 -28.13 9.41
C ARG A 335 -3.21 -28.91 8.10
N ARG A 336 -3.53 -28.22 6.96
CA ARG A 336 -3.58 -28.86 5.64
C ARG A 336 -2.27 -28.77 4.88
N ARG A 337 -1.27 -28.08 5.47
CA ARG A 337 0.00 -27.74 4.80
C ARG A 337 -0.22 -27.08 3.45
N ARG A 338 -0.99 -25.98 3.46
CA ARG A 338 -1.36 -25.22 2.27
C ARG A 338 -1.07 -23.72 2.45
N ILE A 339 -0.93 -23.06 1.33
CA ILE A 339 -0.84 -21.61 1.24
C ILE A 339 -2.03 -21.13 0.43
N TYR A 340 -2.74 -20.11 0.90
CA TYR A 340 -3.80 -19.47 0.16
C TYR A 340 -3.41 -18.05 -0.21
N VAL A 341 -3.73 -17.64 -1.44
CA VAL A 341 -3.47 -16.31 -1.98
C VAL A 341 -4.62 -15.85 -2.87
N GLY A 342 -4.78 -14.53 -3.01
CA GLY A 342 -5.56 -13.92 -4.07
C GLY A 342 -4.68 -13.55 -5.24
N THR A 343 -5.20 -13.62 -6.47
CA THR A 343 -4.48 -13.21 -7.68
C THR A 343 -5.14 -12.00 -8.33
N GLY A 344 -4.35 -11.21 -9.03
CA GLY A 344 -4.82 -10.10 -9.84
C GLY A 344 -5.21 -10.52 -11.27
N ASN A 345 -5.57 -9.53 -12.05
CA ASN A 345 -6.08 -9.60 -13.41
C ASN A 345 -5.06 -10.13 -14.44
N SER A 346 -5.53 -10.36 -15.66
CA SER A 346 -4.69 -10.66 -16.83
C SER A 346 -4.10 -9.37 -17.42
N TYR A 347 -2.79 -9.40 -17.74
CA TYR A 347 -2.10 -8.31 -18.46
C TYR A 347 -2.11 -8.51 -19.97
N SER A 348 -2.56 -9.65 -20.44
CA SER A 348 -2.61 -10.01 -21.86
C SER A 348 -4.03 -10.00 -22.38
N ARG A 349 -4.15 -9.85 -23.72
CA ARG A 349 -5.46 -9.97 -24.41
C ARG A 349 -6.06 -11.38 -24.36
N LYS A 350 -5.29 -12.34 -23.87
CA LYS A 350 -5.73 -13.72 -23.67
C LYS A 350 -6.15 -13.92 -22.22
N ASP A 351 -7.41 -14.24 -22.02
CA ASP A 351 -7.95 -14.59 -20.72
C ASP A 351 -7.27 -15.84 -20.15
N ASN A 352 -7.14 -15.90 -18.83
CA ASN A 352 -6.56 -17.03 -18.13
C ASN A 352 -7.33 -17.29 -16.83
N PRO A 353 -7.81 -18.52 -16.57
CA PRO A 353 -8.62 -18.81 -15.39
C PRO A 353 -7.86 -18.74 -14.06
N ALA A 354 -6.55 -18.55 -14.10
CA ALA A 354 -5.72 -18.36 -12.90
C ALA A 354 -5.62 -16.89 -12.45
N THR A 355 -6.25 -15.94 -13.19
CA THR A 355 -6.38 -14.54 -12.79
C THR A 355 -7.66 -14.33 -12.01
N ASP A 356 -7.70 -13.30 -11.17
CA ASP A 356 -8.88 -12.94 -10.36
C ASP A 356 -9.44 -14.13 -9.56
N SER A 357 -8.52 -14.88 -8.98
CA SER A 357 -8.76 -16.18 -8.35
C SER A 357 -8.29 -16.20 -6.91
N VAL A 358 -8.97 -17.01 -6.10
CA VAL A 358 -8.38 -17.54 -4.86
C VAL A 358 -7.71 -18.86 -5.19
N MET A 359 -6.45 -19.02 -4.78
CA MET A 359 -5.58 -20.12 -5.18
C MET A 359 -4.91 -20.79 -3.99
N ALA A 360 -4.72 -22.11 -4.07
CA ALA A 360 -3.99 -22.87 -3.07
C ALA A 360 -2.73 -23.50 -3.67
N PHE A 361 -1.65 -23.43 -2.87
CA PHE A 361 -0.40 -24.14 -3.13
C PHE A 361 -0.07 -25.08 -1.98
N ASP A 362 0.62 -26.17 -2.30
CA ASP A 362 1.24 -27.04 -1.29
C ASP A 362 2.39 -26.30 -0.60
N LEU A 363 2.38 -26.30 0.71
CA LEU A 363 3.33 -25.54 1.55
C LEU A 363 4.78 -25.99 1.37
N ASP A 364 5.01 -27.28 1.11
CA ASP A 364 6.35 -27.86 1.07
C ASP A 364 6.97 -27.82 -0.32
N THR A 365 6.17 -28.05 -1.34
CA THR A 365 6.61 -28.24 -2.71
C THR A 365 6.29 -27.08 -3.65
N GLY A 366 5.38 -26.19 -3.24
CA GLY A 366 4.86 -25.12 -4.08
C GLY A 366 3.91 -25.60 -5.19
N LYS A 367 3.55 -26.89 -5.26
CA LYS A 367 2.60 -27.37 -6.27
C LYS A 367 1.28 -26.64 -6.14
N ARG A 368 0.77 -26.06 -7.26
CA ARG A 368 -0.58 -25.51 -7.30
C ARG A 368 -1.59 -26.65 -7.15
N LEU A 369 -2.45 -26.56 -6.15
CA LEU A 369 -3.42 -27.61 -5.80
C LEU A 369 -4.77 -27.38 -6.47
N TRP A 370 -5.29 -26.16 -6.33
CA TRP A 370 -6.56 -25.72 -6.92
C TRP A 370 -6.59 -24.18 -7.03
N PHE A 371 -7.53 -23.68 -7.81
CA PHE A 371 -7.91 -22.26 -7.83
C PHE A 371 -9.40 -22.14 -8.16
N THR A 372 -10.00 -21.05 -7.72
CA THR A 372 -11.39 -20.69 -8.00
C THR A 372 -11.43 -19.25 -8.51
N GLN A 373 -11.70 -19.09 -9.80
CA GLN A 373 -11.82 -17.78 -10.45
C GLN A 373 -13.15 -17.12 -10.08
N ALA A 374 -13.12 -15.87 -9.65
CA ALA A 374 -14.31 -15.09 -9.29
C ALA A 374 -14.75 -14.13 -10.40
N THR A 375 -13.81 -13.59 -11.17
CA THR A 375 -14.09 -12.70 -12.31
C THR A 375 -13.45 -13.27 -13.57
N GLN A 376 -14.25 -13.40 -14.62
CA GLN A 376 -13.81 -13.84 -15.95
C GLN A 376 -13.61 -12.62 -16.85
N HIS A 377 -12.77 -12.77 -17.88
CA HIS A 377 -12.53 -11.76 -18.91
C HIS A 377 -12.00 -10.42 -18.37
N ASP A 378 -11.27 -10.46 -17.23
CA ASP A 378 -10.60 -9.30 -16.68
C ASP A 378 -9.18 -9.18 -17.25
N SER A 379 -9.09 -8.53 -18.39
CA SER A 379 -7.81 -8.14 -18.99
C SER A 379 -7.64 -6.64 -18.83
N TRP A 380 -6.73 -6.25 -17.97
CA TRP A 380 -6.51 -4.84 -17.66
C TRP A 380 -5.02 -4.50 -17.55
N VAL A 381 -4.67 -3.32 -18.04
CA VAL A 381 -3.34 -2.71 -17.90
C VAL A 381 -3.51 -1.19 -17.79
N VAL A 382 -2.52 -0.49 -17.24
CA VAL A 382 -2.56 0.98 -17.20
C VAL A 382 -2.49 1.52 -18.61
N CYS A 383 -3.63 2.02 -19.11
CA CYS A 383 -3.74 2.56 -20.46
C CYS A 383 -4.85 3.62 -20.56
N MET A 384 -4.72 4.52 -21.54
CA MET A 384 -5.62 5.67 -21.67
C MET A 384 -6.86 5.39 -22.53
N LYS A 385 -6.80 4.42 -23.43
CA LYS A 385 -7.89 4.15 -24.38
C LYS A 385 -7.87 2.67 -24.82
N PRO A 386 -9.00 1.95 -24.72
CA PRO A 386 -9.11 0.57 -25.18
C PRO A 386 -8.65 0.40 -26.63
N GLY A 387 -7.90 -0.68 -26.90
CA GLY A 387 -7.42 -1.03 -28.24
C GLY A 387 -6.27 -0.18 -28.77
N THR A 388 -5.75 0.77 -28.00
CA THR A 388 -4.56 1.57 -28.38
C THR A 388 -3.32 1.06 -27.64
N GLY A 389 -2.15 1.11 -28.27
CA GLY A 389 -0.91 0.59 -27.68
C GLY A 389 -1.11 -0.86 -27.20
N ASN A 390 -0.75 -1.12 -25.96
CA ASN A 390 -0.91 -2.44 -25.33
C ASN A 390 -2.29 -2.65 -24.70
N CYS A 391 -3.17 -1.63 -24.68
CA CYS A 391 -4.52 -1.77 -24.14
C CYS A 391 -5.29 -2.92 -24.76
N PRO A 392 -5.92 -3.79 -23.96
CA PRO A 392 -6.88 -4.76 -24.48
C PRO A 392 -8.02 -4.07 -25.23
N PRO A 393 -8.53 -4.66 -26.34
CA PRO A 393 -9.71 -4.14 -27.02
C PRO A 393 -10.95 -4.07 -26.12
N ASN A 394 -11.10 -5.11 -25.29
CA ASN A 394 -12.11 -5.21 -24.25
C ASN A 394 -11.36 -5.12 -22.91
N ILE A 395 -11.26 -3.91 -22.37
CA ILE A 395 -10.63 -3.70 -21.08
C ILE A 395 -11.54 -4.22 -19.97
N GLY A 396 -10.96 -5.01 -19.07
CA GLY A 396 -11.66 -5.52 -17.91
C GLY A 396 -11.81 -4.49 -16.79
N PRO A 397 -12.51 -4.84 -15.71
CA PRO A 397 -12.81 -3.94 -14.59
C PRO A 397 -11.68 -3.78 -13.57
N ASP A 398 -10.58 -4.54 -13.68
CA ASP A 398 -9.48 -4.57 -12.69
C ASP A 398 -9.94 -5.06 -11.30
N PHE A 399 -10.57 -6.23 -11.26
CA PHE A 399 -11.15 -6.80 -10.04
C PHE A 399 -10.21 -7.77 -9.32
N ASP A 400 -9.01 -7.32 -9.02
CA ASP A 400 -8.02 -8.08 -8.26
C ASP A 400 -8.55 -8.55 -6.89
N PHE A 401 -8.07 -9.71 -6.44
CA PHE A 401 -8.02 -10.03 -5.01
C PHE A 401 -6.80 -9.35 -4.38
N GLY A 402 -6.90 -8.05 -4.07
CA GLY A 402 -5.83 -7.28 -3.43
C GLY A 402 -5.70 -7.55 -1.94
N SER A 403 -6.82 -7.79 -1.28
CA SER A 403 -6.88 -8.24 0.12
C SER A 403 -6.27 -9.63 0.27
N SER A 404 -5.46 -9.83 1.32
CA SER A 404 -5.04 -11.18 1.69
C SER A 404 -6.26 -12.04 2.02
N THR A 405 -6.19 -13.32 1.65
CA THR A 405 -7.16 -14.29 2.16
C THR A 405 -7.03 -14.41 3.68
N VAL A 406 -8.12 -14.74 4.36
CA VAL A 406 -8.15 -15.00 5.79
C VAL A 406 -8.63 -16.43 6.03
N LEU A 407 -7.86 -17.24 6.74
CA LEU A 407 -8.32 -18.55 7.17
C LEU A 407 -8.94 -18.42 8.57
N ARG A 408 -10.20 -18.80 8.71
CA ARG A 408 -10.89 -18.69 10.00
C ARG A 408 -11.56 -19.99 10.41
N THR A 409 -11.39 -20.36 11.68
CA THR A 409 -12.14 -21.43 12.31
C THR A 409 -13.36 -20.84 13.02
N ALA A 410 -14.55 -21.28 12.62
CA ALA A 410 -15.80 -20.89 13.24
C ALA A 410 -16.03 -21.61 14.58
N SER A 411 -16.98 -21.10 15.37
CA SER A 411 -17.35 -21.68 16.69
C SER A 411 -17.78 -23.16 16.63
N ASN A 412 -18.30 -23.59 15.48
CA ASN A 412 -18.67 -24.99 15.23
C ASN A 412 -17.51 -25.89 14.73
N GLY A 413 -16.27 -25.37 14.71
CA GLY A 413 -15.06 -26.06 14.25
C GLY A 413 -14.86 -26.12 12.74
N LYS A 414 -15.79 -25.64 11.92
CA LYS A 414 -15.60 -25.53 10.46
C LYS A 414 -14.64 -24.41 10.14
N GLN A 415 -13.80 -24.64 9.13
CA GLN A 415 -12.91 -23.60 8.62
C GLN A 415 -13.43 -23.02 7.30
N VAL A 416 -13.23 -21.74 7.12
CA VAL A 416 -13.59 -20.99 5.92
C VAL A 416 -12.40 -20.13 5.50
N ILE A 417 -12.11 -20.10 4.20
CA ILE A 417 -11.23 -19.11 3.58
C ILE A 417 -12.11 -17.93 3.19
N LEU A 418 -11.81 -16.75 3.73
CA LEU A 418 -12.49 -15.50 3.41
C LEU A 418 -11.63 -14.69 2.47
N ALA A 419 -12.20 -14.03 1.47
CA ALA A 419 -11.49 -13.16 0.55
C ALA A 419 -12.35 -11.97 0.13
N GLY A 420 -11.76 -10.79 0.15
CA GLY A 420 -12.34 -9.56 -0.39
C GLY A 420 -11.74 -9.24 -1.76
N GLN A 421 -12.55 -8.71 -2.67
CA GLN A 421 -12.16 -8.39 -4.05
C GLN A 421 -12.47 -6.93 -4.40
N LYS A 422 -11.70 -6.34 -5.29
CA LYS A 422 -11.94 -4.98 -5.81
C LYS A 422 -13.31 -4.83 -6.51
N SER A 423 -13.97 -5.94 -6.84
CA SER A 423 -15.39 -5.94 -7.28
C SER A 423 -16.39 -5.49 -6.22
N GLY A 424 -15.95 -5.22 -4.99
CA GLY A 424 -16.84 -4.94 -3.86
C GLY A 424 -17.51 -6.19 -3.28
N ALA A 425 -17.20 -7.37 -3.78
CA ALA A 425 -17.71 -8.62 -3.25
C ALA A 425 -16.76 -9.26 -2.24
N VAL A 426 -17.35 -9.97 -1.27
CA VAL A 426 -16.67 -10.82 -0.31
C VAL A 426 -17.13 -12.26 -0.52
N TYR A 427 -16.20 -13.18 -0.34
CA TYR A 427 -16.40 -14.58 -0.65
C TYR A 427 -16.01 -15.46 0.55
N GLY A 428 -16.72 -16.55 0.73
CA GLY A 428 -16.33 -17.67 1.57
C GLY A 428 -16.04 -18.90 0.71
N PHE A 429 -14.90 -19.57 0.96
CA PHE A 429 -14.51 -20.79 0.25
C PHE A 429 -14.26 -21.94 1.24
N ASP A 430 -14.54 -23.16 0.78
CA ASP A 430 -14.33 -24.38 1.55
C ASP A 430 -12.90 -24.91 1.38
N PRO A 431 -12.03 -24.84 2.40
CA PRO A 431 -10.68 -25.37 2.31
C PRO A 431 -10.60 -26.89 2.20
N ASP A 432 -11.62 -27.61 2.62
CA ASP A 432 -11.69 -29.07 2.58
C ASP A 432 -12.23 -29.61 1.25
N ASN A 433 -12.86 -28.72 0.43
CA ASN A 433 -13.47 -29.09 -0.85
C ASN A 433 -12.85 -28.29 -2.02
N ASN A 434 -11.51 -28.29 -2.12
CA ASN A 434 -10.74 -27.67 -3.22
C ASN A 434 -11.14 -26.21 -3.51
N GLY A 435 -11.43 -25.42 -2.47
CA GLY A 435 -11.80 -24.02 -2.62
C GLY A 435 -13.17 -23.80 -3.26
N LYS A 436 -14.09 -24.76 -3.13
CA LYS A 436 -15.47 -24.55 -3.57
C LYS A 436 -16.05 -23.32 -2.90
N MET A 437 -16.58 -22.39 -3.70
CA MET A 437 -17.28 -21.22 -3.20
C MET A 437 -18.51 -21.63 -2.38
N LEU A 438 -18.58 -21.19 -1.13
CA LEU A 438 -19.70 -21.41 -0.22
C LEU A 438 -20.74 -20.30 -0.39
N TRP A 439 -20.27 -19.08 -0.44
CA TRP A 439 -21.12 -17.89 -0.59
C TRP A 439 -20.34 -16.73 -1.23
N ARG A 440 -21.07 -15.79 -1.83
CA ARG A 440 -20.60 -14.50 -2.37
C ARG A 440 -21.58 -13.41 -1.97
N VAL A 441 -21.08 -12.32 -1.39
CA VAL A 441 -21.89 -11.17 -0.96
C VAL A 441 -21.36 -9.90 -1.59
N PRO A 442 -22.11 -9.25 -2.49
CA PRO A 442 -21.76 -7.93 -3.00
C PRO A 442 -22.06 -6.88 -1.92
N LEU A 443 -21.08 -6.04 -1.60
CA LEU A 443 -21.20 -4.97 -0.62
C LEU A 443 -20.97 -3.59 -1.24
N GLY A 444 -20.31 -3.51 -2.40
CA GLY A 444 -20.00 -2.29 -3.11
C GLY A 444 -20.16 -2.45 -4.61
N VAL A 445 -19.85 -1.41 -5.37
CA VAL A 445 -19.89 -1.37 -6.85
C VAL A 445 -18.56 -1.84 -7.45
N GLY A 446 -17.46 -1.66 -6.72
CA GLY A 446 -16.13 -2.04 -7.16
C GLY A 446 -15.51 -1.11 -8.19
N GLY A 447 -14.31 -1.45 -8.64
CA GLY A 447 -13.52 -0.71 -9.63
C GLY A 447 -12.03 -0.88 -9.39
N ALA A 448 -11.21 -0.25 -10.24
CA ALA A 448 -9.75 -0.31 -10.13
C ALA A 448 -9.21 0.22 -8.77
N PHE A 449 -9.95 1.12 -8.13
CA PHE A 449 -9.66 1.64 -6.78
C PHE A 449 -10.88 1.50 -5.87
N GLY A 450 -11.75 0.57 -6.17
CA GLY A 450 -13.00 0.34 -5.47
C GLY A 450 -13.04 -0.98 -4.72
N GLY A 451 -14.19 -1.27 -4.15
CA GLY A 451 -14.45 -2.52 -3.48
C GLY A 451 -13.59 -2.76 -2.24
N VAL A 452 -13.15 -4.00 -2.04
CA VAL A 452 -12.26 -4.40 -0.94
C VAL A 452 -10.82 -4.34 -1.42
N GLU A 453 -10.10 -3.29 -1.04
CA GLU A 453 -8.78 -2.98 -1.58
C GLU A 453 -7.67 -3.72 -0.81
N HIS A 454 -7.45 -3.39 0.46
CA HIS A 454 -6.26 -3.83 1.18
C HIS A 454 -6.49 -4.90 2.23
N GLY A 455 -7.67 -5.04 2.81
CA GLY A 455 -7.85 -6.13 3.77
C GLY A 455 -9.10 -6.11 4.63
N ILE A 456 -9.48 -7.32 5.02
CA ILE A 456 -10.58 -7.64 5.93
C ILE A 456 -10.02 -8.12 7.27
N ALA A 457 -10.82 -8.06 8.36
CA ALA A 457 -10.47 -8.60 9.66
C ALA A 457 -11.55 -9.60 10.14
N SER A 458 -11.17 -10.59 10.94
CA SER A 458 -12.12 -11.60 11.41
C SER A 458 -11.98 -11.89 12.91
N GLU A 459 -13.09 -11.73 13.64
CA GLU A 459 -13.23 -12.00 15.05
C GLU A 459 -14.37 -13.00 15.31
N GLY A 460 -14.08 -14.12 15.97
CA GLY A 460 -15.10 -15.15 16.20
C GLY A 460 -15.73 -15.62 14.88
N ASP A 461 -17.05 -15.62 14.81
CA ASP A 461 -17.81 -16.00 13.61
C ASP A 461 -18.14 -14.81 12.70
N LYS A 462 -17.43 -13.68 12.85
CA LYS A 462 -17.63 -12.49 12.06
C LYS A 462 -16.43 -12.16 11.17
N VAL A 463 -16.70 -11.57 10.02
CA VAL A 463 -15.73 -10.87 9.20
C VAL A 463 -16.18 -9.41 9.02
N TYR A 464 -15.23 -8.49 9.23
CA TYR A 464 -15.44 -7.05 9.06
C TYR A 464 -14.83 -6.61 7.74
N VAL A 465 -15.61 -5.89 6.95
CA VAL A 465 -15.29 -5.50 5.58
C VAL A 465 -15.58 -4.02 5.40
N ALA A 466 -14.55 -3.26 5.06
CA ALA A 466 -14.70 -1.87 4.64
C ALA A 466 -14.62 -1.78 3.10
N ILE A 467 -15.36 -0.83 2.53
CA ILE A 467 -15.49 -0.65 1.08
C ILE A 467 -14.92 0.71 0.66
N SER A 468 -14.14 0.70 -0.43
CA SER A 468 -13.59 1.91 -1.02
C SER A 468 -14.59 2.59 -1.96
N ASP A 469 -14.91 2.00 -3.08
CA ASP A 469 -15.81 2.48 -4.13
C ASP A 469 -15.57 3.94 -4.60
N VAL A 470 -14.30 4.38 -4.58
CA VAL A 470 -13.93 5.75 -5.03
C VAL A 470 -14.10 5.92 -6.52
N MET A 471 -13.78 4.89 -7.29
CA MET A 471 -13.91 4.88 -8.75
C MET A 471 -14.55 3.57 -9.19
N ALA A 472 -15.71 3.65 -9.79
CA ALA A 472 -16.39 2.46 -10.30
C ALA A 472 -15.58 1.76 -11.41
N THR A 473 -14.93 2.51 -12.31
CA THR A 473 -13.96 1.98 -13.28
C THR A 473 -12.93 3.06 -13.64
N VAL A 474 -11.72 2.69 -14.10
CA VAL A 474 -10.74 3.66 -14.65
C VAL A 474 -11.25 4.29 -15.96
N ALA A 475 -12.17 3.63 -16.66
CA ALA A 475 -12.83 4.16 -17.84
C ALA A 475 -14.08 4.97 -17.51
N ALA A 476 -14.45 5.06 -16.24
CA ALA A 476 -15.58 5.87 -15.82
C ALA A 476 -15.26 7.36 -15.98
N ALA A 477 -16.17 8.08 -16.60
CA ALA A 477 -16.10 9.54 -16.65
C ALA A 477 -16.08 10.11 -15.21
N PRO A 478 -15.48 11.29 -14.99
CA PRO A 478 -15.40 11.91 -13.65
C PRO A 478 -16.74 12.00 -12.92
N GLU A 479 -17.85 12.13 -13.65
CA GLU A 479 -19.20 12.13 -13.11
C GLU A 479 -19.66 10.79 -12.53
N GLN A 480 -18.95 9.69 -12.79
CA GLN A 480 -19.21 8.37 -12.20
C GLN A 480 -18.40 8.12 -10.92
N MET A 481 -17.53 9.03 -10.54
CA MET A 481 -16.99 9.09 -9.19
C MET A 481 -18.13 9.50 -8.26
N VAL A 482 -18.51 8.61 -7.35
CA VAL A 482 -19.65 8.86 -6.45
C VAL A 482 -19.15 9.12 -5.03
N PRO A 483 -18.67 10.34 -4.71
CA PRO A 483 -18.06 10.67 -3.42
C PRO A 483 -18.97 10.35 -2.23
N HIS A 484 -20.28 10.61 -2.41
CA HIS A 484 -21.30 10.50 -1.36
C HIS A 484 -21.87 9.08 -1.18
N LYS A 485 -21.42 8.09 -1.95
CA LYS A 485 -21.87 6.69 -1.87
C LYS A 485 -20.75 5.69 -1.60
N ALA A 486 -19.61 6.16 -1.16
CA ALA A 486 -18.49 5.31 -0.77
C ALA A 486 -18.90 4.39 0.40
N GLY A 487 -18.79 3.14 0.20
CA GLY A 487 -19.32 1.96 0.84
C GLY A 487 -19.62 1.86 2.32
N GLY A 488 -18.75 2.33 3.21
CA GLY A 488 -18.87 2.08 4.66
C GLY A 488 -18.30 0.74 5.11
N ILE A 489 -18.72 0.27 6.29
CA ILE A 489 -18.21 -0.97 6.90
C ILE A 489 -19.36 -1.95 7.20
N THR A 490 -19.12 -3.24 6.97
CA THR A 490 -20.11 -4.31 7.17
C THR A 490 -19.51 -5.46 7.96
N ALA A 491 -20.30 -6.03 8.88
CA ALA A 491 -19.99 -7.34 9.47
C ALA A 491 -20.83 -8.42 8.83
N LEU A 492 -20.19 -9.54 8.44
CA LEU A 492 -20.85 -10.73 7.90
C LEU A 492 -20.57 -11.92 8.77
N ASN A 493 -21.49 -12.90 8.78
CA ASN A 493 -21.26 -14.23 9.32
C ASN A 493 -20.30 -15.01 8.39
N ILE A 494 -19.21 -15.56 8.91
CA ILE A 494 -18.19 -16.23 8.11
C ILE A 494 -18.66 -17.52 7.44
N LEU A 495 -19.67 -18.21 8.01
CA LEU A 495 -20.17 -19.47 7.48
C LEU A 495 -21.22 -19.29 6.38
N THR A 496 -22.05 -18.25 6.49
CA THR A 496 -23.22 -18.06 5.63
C THR A 496 -23.12 -16.85 4.71
N GLY A 497 -22.22 -15.89 5.01
CA GLY A 497 -22.19 -14.58 4.33
C GLY A 497 -23.33 -13.65 4.74
N GLU A 498 -24.18 -14.05 5.69
CA GLU A 498 -25.30 -13.23 6.15
C GLU A 498 -24.80 -11.93 6.79
N LYS A 499 -25.43 -10.81 6.43
CA LYS A 499 -25.12 -9.49 7.00
C LYS A 499 -25.62 -9.40 8.42
N ILE A 500 -24.69 -9.17 9.37
CA ILE A 500 -25.01 -8.98 10.80
C ILE A 500 -25.40 -7.52 11.04
N TRP A 501 -24.57 -6.58 10.55
CA TRP A 501 -24.84 -5.15 10.57
C TRP A 501 -24.10 -4.44 9.43
N HIS A 502 -24.50 -3.22 9.13
CA HIS A 502 -23.85 -2.33 8.18
C HIS A 502 -23.92 -0.89 8.69
N THR A 503 -22.79 -0.19 8.63
CA THR A 503 -22.67 1.24 8.91
C THR A 503 -22.23 1.94 7.64
N ALA A 504 -23.08 2.80 7.11
CA ALA A 504 -22.78 3.58 5.92
C ALA A 504 -21.61 4.55 6.19
N ALA A 505 -20.86 4.88 5.15
CA ALA A 505 -19.88 5.94 5.23
C ALA A 505 -20.58 7.27 5.59
N PRO A 506 -20.01 8.10 6.48
CA PRO A 506 -20.53 9.43 6.74
C PRO A 506 -20.30 10.35 5.54
N GLU A 507 -20.91 11.54 5.56
CA GLU A 507 -20.50 12.61 4.65
C GLU A 507 -19.02 12.95 4.88
N PRO A 508 -18.21 13.04 3.80
CA PRO A 508 -16.78 13.28 3.96
C PRO A 508 -16.49 14.69 4.47
N VAL A 509 -15.56 14.78 5.42
CA VAL A 509 -15.08 16.05 5.98
C VAL A 509 -13.57 16.08 5.85
N CYS A 510 -13.05 16.95 4.98
CA CYS A 510 -11.62 17.02 4.72
C CYS A 510 -11.05 18.38 5.08
N GLY A 511 -9.99 18.40 5.87
CA GLY A 511 -9.28 19.63 6.25
C GLY A 511 -8.62 20.37 5.08
N TRP A 512 -8.51 19.71 3.91
CA TRP A 512 -7.92 20.27 2.68
C TRP A 512 -8.94 20.73 1.62
N GLY A 513 -10.23 20.73 1.94
CA GLY A 513 -11.30 21.16 1.04
C GLY A 513 -12.07 20.01 0.40
N THR A 514 -12.96 20.34 -0.54
CA THR A 514 -13.89 19.38 -1.16
C THR A 514 -13.34 18.62 -2.36
N GLU A 515 -12.29 19.11 -2.97
CA GLU A 515 -11.64 18.44 -4.10
C GLU A 515 -10.90 17.20 -3.61
N SER A 516 -11.20 16.04 -4.17
CA SER A 516 -10.69 14.73 -3.73
C SER A 516 -11.01 14.38 -2.26
N CYS A 517 -12.17 14.81 -1.77
CA CYS A 517 -12.67 14.50 -0.43
C CYS A 517 -13.67 13.34 -0.48
N PHE A 518 -13.30 12.18 0.08
CA PHE A 518 -14.09 10.95 0.04
C PHE A 518 -14.03 10.24 1.40
N ALA A 519 -15.18 9.80 1.92
CA ALA A 519 -15.23 8.95 3.11
C ALA A 519 -15.01 7.44 2.81
N ALA A 520 -14.53 7.13 1.61
CA ALA A 520 -14.20 5.77 1.19
C ALA A 520 -13.13 5.14 2.08
N GLN A 521 -13.21 3.82 2.28
CA GLN A 521 -12.41 3.09 3.25
C GLN A 521 -11.54 2.00 2.56
N PRO A 522 -10.49 2.36 1.80
CA PRO A 522 -9.62 1.39 1.15
C PRO A 522 -8.65 0.70 2.12
N ALA A 523 -8.36 1.31 3.27
CA ALA A 523 -7.41 0.79 4.22
C ALA A 523 -7.87 -0.56 4.79
N ALA A 524 -6.90 -1.46 5.04
CA ALA A 524 -7.20 -2.72 5.71
C ALA A 524 -7.75 -2.46 7.12
N VAL A 525 -8.84 -3.14 7.46
CA VAL A 525 -9.45 -3.04 8.80
C VAL A 525 -8.69 -3.85 9.83
N THR A 526 -8.80 -3.49 11.09
CA THR A 526 -8.12 -4.14 12.22
C THR A 526 -9.12 -4.33 13.36
N ALA A 527 -9.15 -5.51 13.95
CA ALA A 527 -10.07 -5.82 15.04
C ALA A 527 -9.34 -6.15 16.36
N ILE A 528 -9.99 -5.80 17.45
CA ILE A 528 -9.72 -6.25 18.82
C ILE A 528 -11.01 -6.83 19.39
N PRO A 529 -11.00 -7.47 20.58
CA PRO A 529 -12.23 -7.98 21.18
C PRO A 529 -13.33 -6.91 21.26
N GLY A 530 -14.39 -7.09 20.46
CA GLY A 530 -15.59 -6.24 20.43
C GLY A 530 -15.48 -4.90 19.71
N VAL A 531 -14.36 -4.59 19.02
CA VAL A 531 -14.19 -3.33 18.27
C VAL A 531 -13.43 -3.58 16.97
N VAL A 532 -13.83 -2.88 15.90
CA VAL A 532 -13.10 -2.85 14.62
C VAL A 532 -12.72 -1.42 14.26
N PHE A 533 -11.49 -1.23 13.76
CA PHE A 533 -10.94 0.05 13.34
C PHE A 533 -10.85 0.11 11.81
N SER A 534 -11.22 1.26 11.24
CA SER A 534 -11.13 1.53 9.80
C SER A 534 -10.70 2.98 9.57
N GLY A 535 -9.76 3.17 8.66
CA GLY A 535 -9.33 4.47 8.16
C GLY A 535 -9.97 4.80 6.83
N SER A 536 -10.16 6.07 6.54
CA SER A 536 -10.81 6.55 5.32
C SER A 536 -10.01 7.64 4.59
N LEU A 537 -10.39 7.89 3.35
CA LEU A 537 -9.71 8.86 2.48
C LEU A 537 -9.91 10.30 2.92
N ASP A 538 -10.95 10.60 3.71
CA ASP A 538 -11.16 11.91 4.36
C ASP A 538 -10.20 12.14 5.55
N GLY A 539 -9.26 11.24 5.80
CA GLY A 539 -8.30 11.35 6.89
C GLY A 539 -8.83 10.92 8.25
N HIS A 540 -10.04 10.44 8.34
CA HIS A 540 -10.64 10.01 9.60
C HIS A 540 -10.31 8.55 9.93
N LEU A 541 -9.88 8.31 11.15
CA LEU A 541 -9.74 6.99 11.74
C LEU A 541 -10.93 6.76 12.68
N ARG A 542 -11.73 5.70 12.40
CA ARG A 542 -12.96 5.39 13.14
C ARG A 542 -12.88 4.03 13.79
N ALA A 543 -13.45 3.90 14.99
CA ALA A 543 -13.67 2.63 15.66
C ALA A 543 -15.17 2.35 15.75
N PHE A 544 -15.55 1.11 15.43
CA PHE A 544 -16.94 0.66 15.39
C PHE A 544 -17.14 -0.48 16.37
N GLY A 545 -18.29 -0.48 17.07
CA GLY A 545 -18.67 -1.58 17.95
C GLY A 545 -18.86 -2.87 17.17
N GLY A 546 -18.19 -3.94 17.57
CA GLY A 546 -18.24 -5.26 16.90
C GLY A 546 -19.61 -5.94 16.96
N LYS A 547 -20.51 -5.48 17.84
CA LYS A 547 -21.88 -6.00 18.00
C LYS A 547 -22.87 -5.41 17.00
N ASP A 548 -22.84 -4.10 16.82
CA ASP A 548 -23.88 -3.33 16.15
C ASP A 548 -23.36 -2.33 15.10
N GLY A 549 -22.03 -2.16 15.01
CA GLY A 549 -21.41 -1.23 14.07
C GLY A 549 -21.52 0.24 14.46
N ALA A 550 -21.97 0.57 15.69
CA ALA A 550 -22.02 1.96 16.16
C ALA A 550 -20.60 2.55 16.21
N VAL A 551 -20.44 3.81 15.78
CA VAL A 551 -19.16 4.54 15.92
C VAL A 551 -18.96 4.82 17.41
N VAL A 552 -17.88 4.26 17.98
CA VAL A 552 -17.53 4.40 19.40
C VAL A 552 -16.37 5.36 19.62
N TRP A 553 -15.61 5.67 18.57
CA TRP A 553 -14.52 6.63 18.60
C TRP A 553 -14.17 7.07 17.18
N GLU A 554 -13.72 8.33 17.06
CA GLU A 554 -13.30 8.93 15.80
C GLU A 554 -12.18 9.94 16.07
N PHE A 555 -11.21 10.01 15.13
CA PHE A 555 -10.14 10.99 15.16
C PHE A 555 -9.83 11.47 13.75
N ASP A 556 -9.82 12.79 13.54
CA ASP A 556 -9.35 13.42 12.31
C ASP A 556 -7.83 13.44 12.30
N THR A 557 -7.23 12.71 11.36
CA THR A 557 -5.78 12.70 11.15
C THR A 557 -5.34 13.65 10.03
N GLY A 558 -6.25 14.34 9.38
CA GLY A 558 -6.04 15.15 8.18
C GLY A 558 -5.43 16.54 8.43
N HIS A 559 -4.64 16.70 9.48
CA HIS A 559 -3.98 17.96 9.83
C HIS A 559 -2.50 17.76 10.20
N GLN A 560 -1.81 18.84 10.51
CA GLN A 560 -0.39 18.81 10.85
C GLN A 560 -0.19 18.57 12.34
N PHE A 561 0.80 17.76 12.68
CA PHE A 561 1.20 17.42 14.04
C PHE A 561 2.65 17.81 14.31
N ASP A 562 2.95 18.15 15.57
CA ASP A 562 4.32 18.26 16.06
C ASP A 562 4.87 16.84 16.28
N ALA A 563 5.90 16.48 15.53
CA ALA A 563 6.48 15.14 15.61
C ALA A 563 7.63 15.07 16.61
N VAL A 564 7.79 13.90 17.24
CA VAL A 564 8.88 13.64 18.21
C VAL A 564 10.28 13.76 17.60
N ASN A 565 10.40 13.64 16.27
CA ASN A 565 11.67 13.83 15.55
C ASN A 565 11.91 15.27 15.10
N GLY A 566 11.17 16.25 15.65
CA GLY A 566 11.38 17.68 15.43
C GLY A 566 10.91 18.21 14.07
N ALA A 567 10.40 17.35 13.20
CA ALA A 567 9.78 17.74 11.94
C ALA A 567 8.27 17.99 12.09
N LYS A 568 7.64 18.53 11.05
CA LYS A 568 6.18 18.57 10.96
C LYS A 568 5.68 17.28 10.32
N ALA A 569 4.74 16.63 10.98
CA ALA A 569 4.06 15.46 10.45
C ALA A 569 2.75 15.90 9.83
N ASP A 570 2.68 15.85 8.50
CA ASP A 570 1.47 16.17 7.76
C ASP A 570 0.61 14.92 7.66
N GLY A 571 -0.58 14.96 8.24
CA GLY A 571 -1.59 13.95 8.06
C GLY A 571 -2.31 14.11 6.74
N GLY A 572 -3.11 13.12 6.37
CA GLY A 572 -3.86 13.10 5.13
C GLY A 572 -4.72 11.85 5.01
N ALA A 573 -4.98 11.38 3.80
CA ALA A 573 -5.78 10.20 3.54
C ALA A 573 -5.19 8.93 4.18
N ILE A 574 -6.04 8.05 4.72
CA ILE A 574 -5.63 6.74 5.22
C ILE A 574 -5.95 5.69 4.16
N THR A 575 -4.92 5.28 3.39
CA THR A 575 -5.08 4.42 2.21
C THR A 575 -4.36 3.09 2.27
N GLY A 576 -3.52 2.89 3.27
CA GLY A 576 -2.55 1.80 3.27
C GLY A 576 -3.03 0.50 3.90
N TYR A 577 -2.07 -0.29 4.31
CA TYR A 577 -2.27 -1.63 4.84
C TYR A 577 -2.92 -1.69 6.24
N GLY A 578 -3.40 -0.55 6.75
CA GLY A 578 -4.23 -0.48 7.95
C GLY A 578 -3.47 -0.23 9.24
N GLN A 579 -4.23 -0.25 10.33
CA GLN A 579 -3.79 0.03 11.69
C GLN A 579 -3.16 -1.18 12.34
N THR A 580 -2.33 -0.92 13.34
CA THR A 580 -1.70 -1.95 14.18
C THR A 580 -1.98 -1.66 15.64
N ILE A 581 -2.32 -2.70 16.42
CA ILE A 581 -2.61 -2.56 17.83
C ILE A 581 -1.80 -3.59 18.61
N ALA A 582 -0.96 -3.12 19.52
CA ALA A 582 -0.19 -3.97 20.43
C ALA A 582 0.23 -3.16 21.68
N GLY A 583 0.32 -3.83 22.82
CA GLY A 583 0.82 -3.23 24.07
C GLY A 583 0.03 -1.98 24.52
N GLY A 584 -1.28 -1.94 24.29
CA GLY A 584 -2.13 -0.82 24.65
C GLY A 584 -2.03 0.41 23.74
N THR A 585 -1.35 0.29 22.61
CA THR A 585 -1.16 1.38 21.65
C THR A 585 -1.72 1.04 20.27
N LEU A 586 -2.46 1.99 19.69
CA LEU A 586 -2.94 1.96 18.31
C LEU A 586 -2.00 2.82 17.46
N TYR A 587 -1.42 2.24 16.41
CA TYR A 587 -0.55 2.92 15.45
C TYR A 587 -1.24 3.00 14.08
N VAL A 588 -1.16 4.16 13.45
CA VAL A 588 -1.70 4.39 12.10
C VAL A 588 -0.79 5.29 11.30
N ASN A 589 -0.63 4.96 10.03
CA ASN A 589 -0.05 5.85 9.04
C ASN A 589 -1.14 6.72 8.43
N SER A 590 -0.92 8.03 8.38
CA SER A 590 -1.80 9.02 7.76
C SER A 590 -1.04 9.80 6.69
N GLY A 591 -1.62 9.89 5.49
CA GLY A 591 -1.00 10.57 4.33
C GLY A 591 -0.60 9.64 3.19
N GLY A 592 -1.27 8.50 3.02
CA GLY A 592 -1.08 7.62 1.87
C GLY A 592 -1.64 8.21 0.58
N GLY A 593 -0.80 8.38 -0.45
CA GLY A 593 -1.05 9.24 -1.61
C GLY A 593 -1.89 8.67 -2.77
N TYR A 594 -2.81 7.71 -2.58
CA TYR A 594 -3.81 7.37 -3.60
C TYR A 594 -5.12 8.09 -3.29
N HIS A 595 -5.65 8.91 -4.18
CA HIS A 595 -6.97 9.56 -4.10
C HIS A 595 -7.22 10.47 -2.88
N GLY A 596 -6.18 10.99 -2.27
CA GLY A 596 -6.25 11.97 -1.19
C GLY A 596 -4.92 12.67 -1.00
N PRO A 597 -4.84 13.72 -0.19
CA PRO A 597 -3.60 14.44 0.02
C PRO A 597 -2.55 13.51 0.60
N PRO A 598 -1.34 13.58 0.03
CA PRO A 598 -0.20 12.89 0.59
C PRO A 598 0.17 13.53 1.94
N GLY A 599 0.67 12.70 2.85
CA GLY A 599 1.22 13.12 4.11
C GLY A 599 2.36 12.20 4.52
N ASN A 600 2.91 12.46 5.69
CA ASN A 600 4.06 11.74 6.20
C ASN A 600 3.93 11.40 7.69
N ALA A 601 2.72 11.36 8.23
CA ALA A 601 2.50 11.15 9.64
C ALA A 601 2.35 9.67 10.03
N LEU A 602 3.10 9.24 11.04
CA LEU A 602 2.82 8.06 11.85
C LEU A 602 2.31 8.52 13.20
N LEU A 603 1.15 8.06 13.59
CA LEU A 603 0.46 8.48 14.82
C LEU A 603 0.33 7.31 15.78
N ALA A 604 0.57 7.54 17.07
CA ALA A 604 0.39 6.57 18.14
C ALA A 604 -0.64 7.07 19.15
N PHE A 605 -1.66 6.26 19.40
CA PHE A 605 -2.75 6.57 20.32
C PHE A 605 -2.73 5.61 21.50
N THR A 606 -2.90 6.15 22.70
CA THR A 606 -3.05 5.39 23.93
C THR A 606 -4.23 5.90 24.73
N VAL A 607 -4.63 5.17 25.76
CA VAL A 607 -5.67 5.61 26.69
C VAL A 607 -5.21 6.90 27.36
N ASP A 608 -6.02 7.95 27.24
CA ASP A 608 -5.77 9.31 27.75
C ASP A 608 -4.49 9.98 27.21
N GLY A 609 -3.82 9.43 26.19
CA GLY A 609 -2.57 9.95 25.64
C GLY A 609 -1.33 9.68 26.53
N LYS A 610 -1.39 8.71 27.44
CA LYS A 610 -0.34 8.43 28.44
C LYS A 610 0.56 7.25 28.09
#